data_067bc443bf3464d5e44065ee8183f04f
#
_entry.id   067bc443bf3464d5e44065ee8183f04f
#
_cell.length_a   1.000
_cell.length_b   1.000
_cell.length_c   1.000
_cell.angle_alpha   90.00
_cell.angle_beta   90.00
_cell.angle_gamma   90.00
#
_symmetry.space_group_name_H-M   'P 1'
#
loop_
_entity.id
_entity.type
_entity.pdbx_description
1 polymer ?
#
loop_
_entity_poly.entity_id
_entity_poly.type
_entity_poly.pdbx_seq_one_letter_code
_entity_poly.pdbx_strand_id
1 'polypeptide(L)'
;MKVLVTGVNGQLGYDVVNELNKRGHMAIGTDIEEMDITDANSVDSVIKGNAPDAVIHCAAYTAVDAAEDNAELCRKINAEGTQNIANVCKELDIKMIYI
;
A
#
# COMPACT_ATOMS: atom_id res chain seq x y z
N MET A 1 -13.77 -11.26 -0.52
CA MET A 1 -13.41 -9.86 -0.29
C MET A 1 -12.32 -9.45 -1.27
N LYS A 2 -12.39 -8.26 -1.77
CA LYS A 2 -11.38 -7.70 -2.68
C LYS A 2 -10.46 -6.80 -1.88
N VAL A 3 -9.18 -7.13 -1.83
CA VAL A 3 -8.19 -6.44 -0.98
C VAL A 3 -7.04 -5.93 -1.84
N LEU A 4 -6.78 -4.63 -1.77
CA LEU A 4 -5.62 -4.04 -2.41
C LEU A 4 -4.45 -4.08 -1.43
N VAL A 5 -3.31 -4.59 -1.88
CA VAL A 5 -2.11 -4.73 -1.06
C VAL A 5 -1.00 -3.89 -1.66
N THR A 6 -0.41 -3.01 -0.87
CA THR A 6 0.74 -2.22 -1.31
C THR A 6 2.05 -2.91 -0.93
N GLY A 7 3.13 -2.56 -1.62
CA GLY A 7 4.45 -3.06 -1.27
C GLY A 7 4.68 -4.53 -1.61
N VAL A 8 4.05 -5.02 -2.68
CA VAL A 8 4.08 -6.45 -3.03
C VAL A 8 5.43 -6.93 -3.53
N ASN A 9 6.35 -6.04 -3.90
CA ASN A 9 7.70 -6.42 -4.28
C ASN A 9 8.56 -6.77 -3.05
N GLY A 10 8.12 -6.37 -1.84
CA GLY A 10 8.76 -6.77 -0.61
C GLY A 10 8.24 -8.12 -0.12
N GLN A 11 8.99 -8.75 0.79
CA GLN A 11 8.64 -10.07 1.31
C GLN A 11 7.29 -10.09 2.01
N LEU A 12 7.03 -9.09 2.85
CA LEU A 12 5.79 -9.03 3.60
C LEU A 12 4.57 -8.90 2.67
N GLY A 13 4.64 -7.98 1.71
CA GLY A 13 3.55 -7.80 0.75
C GLY A 13 3.29 -9.04 -0.08
N TYR A 14 4.35 -9.69 -0.51
CA TYR A 14 4.27 -10.96 -1.24
C TYR A 14 3.55 -12.03 -0.41
N ASP A 15 3.94 -12.18 0.85
CA ASP A 15 3.34 -13.16 1.75
C ASP A 15 1.86 -12.85 2.02
N VAL A 16 1.52 -11.59 2.16
CA VAL A 16 0.14 -11.14 2.38
C VAL A 16 -0.73 -11.50 1.17
N VAL A 17 -0.25 -11.25 -0.04
CA VAL A 17 -0.98 -11.60 -1.27
C VAL A 17 -1.24 -13.11 -1.34
N ASN A 18 -0.21 -13.90 -1.07
CA ASN A 18 -0.34 -15.35 -1.09
C ASN A 18 -1.35 -15.85 -0.06
N GLU A 19 -1.32 -15.29 1.15
CA GLU A 19 -2.25 -15.69 2.21
C GLU A 19 -3.70 -15.32 1.87
N LEU A 20 -3.91 -14.15 1.30
CA LEU A 20 -5.24 -13.71 0.86
C LEU A 20 -5.80 -14.65 -0.22
N ASN A 21 -4.98 -14.98 -1.21
CA ASN A 21 -5.39 -15.91 -2.27
C ASN A 21 -5.72 -17.29 -1.71
N LYS A 22 -4.93 -17.76 -0.76
CA LYS A 22 -5.14 -19.04 -0.09
C LYS A 22 -6.46 -19.08 0.66
N ARG A 23 -6.90 -17.94 1.20
CA ARG A 23 -8.17 -17.83 1.92
C ARG A 23 -9.37 -17.51 1.05
N GLY A 24 -9.18 -17.48 -0.27
CA GLY A 24 -10.26 -17.25 -1.22
C GLY A 24 -10.61 -15.79 -1.46
N HIS A 25 -9.77 -14.86 -1.03
CA HIS A 25 -9.96 -13.44 -1.30
C HIS A 25 -9.29 -13.05 -2.61
N MET A 26 -9.77 -11.99 -3.23
CA MET A 26 -9.12 -11.42 -4.40
C MET A 26 -8.08 -10.39 -3.93
N ALA A 27 -6.81 -10.69 -4.12
CA ALA A 27 -5.73 -9.77 -3.78
C ALA A 27 -5.28 -9.01 -5.02
N ILE A 28 -5.25 -7.68 -4.90
CA ILE A 28 -4.72 -6.81 -5.95
C ILE A 28 -3.41 -6.25 -5.44
N GLY A 29 -2.30 -6.72 -6.02
CA GLY A 29 -0.97 -6.29 -5.62
C GLY A 29 -0.56 -5.02 -6.33
N THR A 30 -0.02 -4.07 -5.58
CA THR A 30 0.54 -2.84 -6.14
C THR A 30 1.90 -2.55 -5.54
N ASP A 31 2.75 -1.92 -6.32
CA ASP A 31 4.00 -1.37 -5.85
C ASP A 31 4.20 0.02 -6.49
N ILE A 32 5.36 0.61 -6.31
CA ILE A 32 5.61 1.98 -6.75
C ILE A 32 5.32 2.19 -8.25
N GLU A 33 5.52 1.18 -9.06
CA GLU A 33 5.27 1.27 -10.51
C GLU A 33 3.79 1.42 -10.84
N GLU A 34 2.93 0.72 -10.10
CA GLU A 34 1.48 0.75 -10.30
C GLU A 34 0.82 1.89 -9.53
N MET A 35 1.35 2.19 -8.35
CA MET A 35 0.79 3.23 -7.49
C MET A 35 1.91 3.89 -6.69
N ASP A 36 2.23 5.13 -7.04
CA ASP A 36 3.17 5.92 -6.27
C ASP A 36 2.45 6.50 -5.05
N ILE A 37 2.76 5.98 -3.87
CA ILE A 37 2.07 6.38 -2.64
C ILE A 37 2.34 7.83 -2.25
N THR A 38 3.40 8.45 -2.77
CA THR A 38 3.70 9.86 -2.51
C THR A 38 2.92 10.80 -3.40
N ASP A 39 2.25 10.28 -4.43
CA ASP A 39 1.41 11.05 -5.34
C ASP A 39 -0.06 10.80 -4.98
N ALA A 40 -0.69 11.78 -4.38
CA ALA A 40 -2.09 11.68 -3.95
C ALA A 40 -3.04 11.35 -5.12
N ASN A 41 -2.76 11.86 -6.31
CA ASN A 41 -3.58 11.58 -7.50
C ASN A 41 -3.43 10.12 -7.95
N SER A 42 -2.22 9.58 -7.89
CA SER A 42 -1.97 8.18 -8.21
C SER A 42 -2.71 7.26 -7.25
N VAL A 43 -2.61 7.53 -5.95
CA VAL A 43 -3.30 6.77 -4.91
C VAL A 43 -4.81 6.80 -5.11
N ASP A 44 -5.36 7.99 -5.33
CA ASP A 44 -6.78 8.19 -5.57
C ASP A 44 -7.27 7.38 -6.78
N SER A 45 -6.59 7.51 -7.91
CA SER A 45 -6.93 6.81 -9.15
C SER A 45 -6.90 5.30 -9.01
N VAL A 46 -5.83 4.77 -8.43
CA VAL A 46 -5.62 3.32 -8.34
C VAL A 46 -6.61 2.70 -7.36
N ILE A 47 -6.79 3.29 -6.20
CA ILE A 47 -7.72 2.73 -5.20
C ILE A 47 -9.16 2.83 -5.70
N LYS A 48 -9.57 3.98 -6.19
CA LYS A 48 -10.94 4.15 -6.71
C LYS A 48 -11.20 3.29 -7.94
N GLY A 49 -10.20 3.18 -8.82
CA GLY A 49 -10.32 2.37 -10.03
C GLY A 49 -10.49 0.88 -9.75
N ASN A 50 -9.91 0.39 -8.67
CA ASN A 50 -10.03 -1.02 -8.27
C ASN A 50 -11.22 -1.29 -7.34
N ALA A 51 -11.73 -0.26 -6.70
CA ALA A 51 -12.86 -0.35 -5.76
C ALA A 51 -12.72 -1.50 -4.76
N PRO A 52 -11.61 -1.57 -3.99
CA PRO A 52 -11.41 -2.66 -3.05
C PRO A 52 -12.32 -2.53 -1.82
N ASP A 53 -12.54 -3.63 -1.13
CA ASP A 53 -13.26 -3.64 0.14
C ASP A 53 -12.37 -3.21 1.30
N ALA A 54 -11.06 -3.40 1.15
CA ALA A 54 -10.07 -3.04 2.16
C ALA A 54 -8.71 -2.82 1.50
N VAL A 55 -7.83 -2.10 2.19
CA VAL A 55 -6.45 -1.90 1.78
C VAL A 55 -5.53 -2.38 2.88
N ILE A 56 -4.54 -3.21 2.54
CA ILE A 56 -3.46 -3.58 3.44
C ILE A 56 -2.20 -2.86 2.95
N HIS A 57 -1.74 -1.91 3.75
CA HIS A 57 -0.55 -1.14 3.43
C HIS A 57 0.67 -1.78 4.08
N CYS A 58 1.49 -2.44 3.28
CA CYS A 58 2.78 -2.96 3.73
C CYS A 58 3.82 -1.86 3.56
N ALA A 59 4.68 -1.68 4.55
CA ALA A 59 5.65 -0.59 4.56
C ALA A 59 6.40 -0.51 3.24
N ALA A 60 6.35 0.65 2.64
CA ALA A 60 6.75 0.81 1.26
C ALA A 60 8.24 0.96 1.05
N TYR A 61 8.97 1.44 2.03
CA TYR A 61 10.39 1.74 1.85
C TYR A 61 11.22 0.96 2.87
N THR A 62 11.69 -0.21 2.45
CA THR A 62 12.43 -1.12 3.31
C THR A 62 13.87 -1.33 2.87
N ALA A 63 14.36 -0.55 1.91
CA ALA A 63 15.75 -0.63 1.48
C ALA A 63 16.65 -0.14 2.61
N VAL A 64 17.29 -1.07 3.32
CA VAL A 64 18.09 -0.79 4.51
C VAL A 64 19.19 0.22 4.22
N ASP A 65 19.88 0.07 3.11
CA ASP A 65 20.96 0.97 2.73
C ASP A 65 20.48 2.39 2.49
N ALA A 66 19.35 2.54 1.81
CA ALA A 66 18.74 3.84 1.60
C ALA A 66 18.24 4.43 2.90
N ALA A 67 17.73 3.60 3.81
CA ALA A 67 17.24 4.06 5.11
C ALA A 67 18.37 4.60 6.00
N GLU A 68 19.56 4.04 5.92
CA GLU A 68 20.72 4.55 6.69
C GLU A 68 21.11 5.95 6.24
N ASP A 69 21.19 6.18 4.92
CA ASP A 69 21.62 7.45 4.36
C ASP A 69 20.51 8.50 4.32
N ASN A 70 19.26 8.07 4.25
CA ASN A 70 18.11 8.94 4.03
C ASN A 70 16.95 8.62 4.98
N ALA A 71 17.24 8.38 6.26
CA ALA A 71 16.23 7.97 7.23
C ALA A 71 15.06 8.96 7.35
N GLU A 72 15.35 10.26 7.33
CA GLU A 72 14.31 11.29 7.40
C GLU A 72 13.44 11.29 6.15
N LEU A 73 14.07 11.15 4.98
CA LEU A 73 13.35 11.09 3.71
C LEU A 73 12.46 9.85 3.66
N CYS A 74 12.96 8.70 4.10
CA CYS A 74 12.17 7.47 4.16
C CYS A 74 10.96 7.62 5.08
N ARG A 75 11.16 8.22 6.25
CA ARG A 75 10.05 8.47 7.19
C ARG A 75 9.02 9.41 6.58
N LYS A 76 9.47 10.46 5.91
CA LYS A 76 8.59 11.40 5.25
C LYS A 76 7.78 10.74 4.14
N ILE A 77 8.42 9.96 3.28
CA ILE A 77 7.76 9.22 2.20
C ILE A 77 6.71 8.27 2.77
N ASN A 78 7.08 7.51 3.80
CA ASN A 78 6.16 6.56 4.43
C ASN A 78 4.99 7.27 5.10
N ALA A 79 5.24 8.39 5.78
CA ALA A 79 4.18 9.16 6.44
C ALA A 79 3.22 9.78 5.42
N GLU A 80 3.74 10.42 4.39
CA GLU A 80 2.93 11.01 3.33
C GLU A 80 2.15 9.95 2.56
N GLY A 81 2.81 8.85 2.21
CA GLY A 81 2.18 7.75 1.50
C GLY A 81 1.07 7.11 2.31
N THR A 82 1.31 6.84 3.58
CA THR A 82 0.30 6.29 4.49
C THR A 82 -0.89 7.24 4.61
N GLN A 83 -0.63 8.55 4.73
CA GLN A 83 -1.68 9.55 4.83
C GLN A 83 -2.52 9.61 3.54
N ASN A 84 -1.88 9.56 2.38
CA ASN A 84 -2.59 9.56 1.11
C ASN A 84 -3.53 8.37 0.99
N ILE A 85 -3.06 7.18 1.36
CA ILE A 85 -3.90 5.97 1.36
C ILE A 85 -5.04 6.10 2.36
N ALA A 86 -4.75 6.56 3.57
CA ALA A 86 -5.76 6.73 4.61
C ALA A 86 -6.85 7.71 4.20
N ASN A 87 -6.49 8.80 3.53
CA ASN A 87 -7.46 9.79 3.05
C ASN A 87 -8.45 9.18 2.07
N VAL A 88 -7.98 8.39 1.13
CA VAL A 88 -8.84 7.73 0.14
C VAL A 88 -9.71 6.66 0.79
N CYS A 89 -9.13 5.86 1.69
CA CYS A 89 -9.89 4.84 2.41
C CYS A 89 -11.01 5.46 3.23
N LYS A 90 -10.74 6.60 3.88
CA LYS A 90 -11.74 7.33 4.64
C LYS A 90 -12.85 7.85 3.72
N GLU A 91 -12.48 8.41 2.58
CA GLU A 91 -13.44 8.92 1.60
C GLU A 91 -14.36 7.82 1.08
N LEU A 92 -13.82 6.64 0.84
CA LEU A 92 -14.57 5.49 0.34
C LEU A 92 -15.24 4.66 1.46
N ASP A 93 -14.99 5.01 2.70
CA ASP A 93 -15.47 4.26 3.87
C ASP A 93 -15.05 2.78 3.83
N ILE A 94 -13.79 2.55 3.52
CA ILE A 94 -13.22 1.20 3.52
C ILE A 94 -12.13 1.09 4.57
N LYS A 95 -11.86 -0.14 4.99
CA LYS A 95 -10.89 -0.43 6.03
C LYS A 95 -9.46 -0.33 5.49
N MET A 96 -8.58 0.27 6.28
CA MET A 96 -7.14 0.29 6.02
C MET A 96 -6.43 -0.43 7.15
N ILE A 97 -5.53 -1.34 6.80
CA ILE A 97 -4.64 -2.02 7.73
C ILE A 97 -3.22 -1.63 7.37
N TYR A 98 -2.49 -1.08 8.34
CA TYR A 98 -1.10 -0.70 8.16
C TYR A 98 -0.21 -1.66 8.94
N ILE A 99 0.78 -2.22 8.27
CA ILE A 99 1.72 -3.15 8.89
C ILE A 99 3.11 -2.50 8.96
#